data_f6716061420da0e547402d5c33e9c1aa
#
_entry.id   f6716061420da0e547402d5c33e9c1aa
#
_cell.length_a   1.000
_cell.length_b   1.000
_cell.length_c   1.000
_cell.angle_alpha   90.00
_cell.angle_beta   90.00
_cell.angle_gamma   90.00
#
_symmetry.space_group_name_H-M   'P 1'
#
loop_
_entity.id
_entity.type
_entity.pdbx_description
1 polymer ?
#
loop_
_entity_poly.entity_id
_entity_poly.type
_entity_poly.pdbx_seq_one_letter_code
_entity_poly.pdbx_strand_id
1 'polypeptide(L)'
;MLFRSGRALVSVPSGAPARVGGGKIVVGDLTVSAAAWWDPRPKLPTARPALLPEGVRQLRAALYGEGVPHSAFSLPGLPTGPSGPLAALRGSVRRADLEAALRTATRLIGLGPGLTPAGDDVLAGVTAGLMLLGHPAAERFGAGVTSLAAGRTTELSRALLRHAAAGRVSGEFAAVLRGLVGDGALAPAVKALLGTGSTSGRAMALGLCTAIDLVDRTTRPH
;
A
#
# COMPACT_ATOMS: atom_id res chain seq x y z
N MET A 1 6.36 -6.96 -9.80
CA MET A 1 7.29 -7.27 -10.91
C MET A 1 6.53 -8.09 -11.93
N LEU A 2 6.11 -7.49 -13.04
CA LEU A 2 5.39 -8.21 -14.11
C LEU A 2 6.43 -8.80 -15.07
N PHE A 3 6.56 -10.12 -15.06
CA PHE A 3 7.28 -10.82 -16.10
C PHE A 3 6.38 -10.90 -17.33
N ARG A 4 6.58 -10.04 -18.33
CA ARG A 4 6.09 -10.28 -19.69
C ARG A 4 7.13 -11.11 -20.42
N SER A 5 7.02 -12.43 -20.39
CA SER A 5 7.70 -13.27 -21.35
C SER A 5 6.66 -13.87 -22.30
N GLY A 6 6.82 -13.65 -23.61
CA GLY A 6 6.07 -14.35 -24.64
C GLY A 6 6.52 -15.80 -24.86
N ARG A 7 7.22 -16.39 -23.89
CA ARG A 7 7.64 -17.80 -23.89
C ARG A 7 6.97 -18.53 -22.75
N ALA A 8 6.60 -19.78 -22.99
CA ALA A 8 6.05 -20.67 -21.97
C ALA A 8 6.90 -20.60 -20.68
N LEU A 9 6.24 -20.48 -19.54
CA LEU A 9 6.89 -20.56 -18.24
C LEU A 9 7.66 -21.89 -18.18
N VAL A 10 8.97 -21.81 -18.03
CA VAL A 10 9.80 -22.97 -17.76
C VAL A 10 9.33 -23.51 -16.40
N SER A 11 8.86 -24.74 -16.37
CA SER A 11 8.46 -25.40 -15.12
C SER A 11 9.70 -25.62 -14.28
N VAL A 12 9.79 -24.92 -13.15
CA VAL A 12 10.82 -25.16 -12.15
C VAL A 12 10.25 -26.14 -11.13
N PRO A 13 10.87 -27.33 -10.95
CA PRO A 13 10.41 -28.28 -9.95
C PRO A 13 10.39 -27.69 -8.53
N SER A 14 9.38 -28.05 -7.73
CA SER A 14 9.35 -27.68 -6.32
C SER A 14 10.58 -28.23 -5.60
N GLY A 15 11.26 -27.41 -4.78
CA GLY A 15 12.50 -27.78 -4.11
C GLY A 15 13.77 -27.66 -4.95
N ALA A 16 13.69 -27.16 -6.20
CA ALA A 16 14.88 -26.90 -6.99
C ALA A 16 15.82 -25.91 -6.28
N PRO A 17 17.14 -26.18 -6.24
CA PRO A 17 18.09 -25.28 -5.61
C PRO A 17 18.08 -23.91 -6.29
N ALA A 18 18.09 -22.85 -5.48
CA ALA A 18 18.11 -21.47 -5.97
C ALA A 18 19.36 -20.74 -5.45
N ARG A 19 19.96 -19.92 -6.31
CA ARG A 19 21.09 -19.05 -5.98
C ARG A 19 20.80 -17.64 -6.46
N VAL A 20 21.16 -16.64 -5.67
CA VAL A 20 21.04 -15.22 -5.99
C VAL A 20 22.39 -14.55 -5.80
N GLY A 21 22.86 -13.84 -6.82
CA GLY A 21 24.12 -13.10 -6.76
C GLY A 21 24.55 -12.60 -8.13
N GLY A 22 25.46 -11.61 -8.18
CA GLY A 22 26.00 -11.07 -9.43
C GLY A 22 24.94 -10.56 -10.43
N GLY A 23 23.78 -10.04 -9.95
CA GLY A 23 22.69 -9.59 -10.82
C GLY A 23 21.89 -10.74 -11.46
N LYS A 24 22.03 -11.95 -10.97
CA LYS A 24 21.36 -13.15 -11.51
C LYS A 24 20.63 -13.90 -10.42
N ILE A 25 19.54 -14.55 -10.81
CA ILE A 25 18.85 -15.59 -10.03
C ILE A 25 18.94 -16.87 -10.86
N VAL A 26 19.46 -17.93 -10.28
CA VAL A 26 19.56 -19.26 -10.92
C VAL A 26 18.69 -20.22 -10.12
N VAL A 27 17.74 -20.89 -10.77
CA VAL A 27 16.85 -21.88 -10.16
C VAL A 27 16.80 -23.10 -11.07
N GLY A 28 17.41 -24.21 -10.66
CA GLY A 28 17.65 -25.34 -11.56
C GLY A 28 18.39 -24.87 -12.81
N ASP A 29 17.84 -25.17 -13.99
CA ASP A 29 18.40 -24.75 -15.29
C ASP A 29 17.98 -23.35 -15.73
N LEU A 30 17.09 -22.68 -14.98
CA LEU A 30 16.63 -21.34 -15.29
C LEU A 30 17.59 -20.28 -14.75
N THR A 31 18.10 -19.44 -15.63
CA THR A 31 18.86 -18.23 -15.25
C THR A 31 18.08 -16.98 -15.60
N VAL A 32 17.79 -16.15 -14.62
CA VAL A 32 17.17 -14.83 -14.78
C VAL A 32 18.22 -13.76 -14.50
N SER A 33 18.47 -12.89 -15.46
CA SER A 33 19.40 -11.77 -15.31
C SER A 33 18.64 -10.46 -15.13
N ALA A 34 19.17 -9.53 -14.32
CA ALA A 34 18.63 -8.18 -14.21
C ALA A 34 18.91 -7.43 -15.53
N ALA A 35 17.85 -6.99 -16.21
CA ALA A 35 17.95 -6.21 -17.45
C ALA A 35 17.98 -4.69 -17.18
N ALA A 36 17.39 -4.25 -16.07
CA ALA A 36 17.33 -2.85 -15.67
C ALA A 36 17.15 -2.73 -14.14
N TRP A 37 17.56 -1.59 -13.61
CA TRP A 37 17.30 -1.20 -12.24
C TRP A 37 16.11 -0.23 -12.21
N TRP A 38 15.19 -0.46 -11.30
CA TRP A 38 14.05 0.40 -11.06
C TRP A 38 14.06 0.88 -9.61
N ASP A 39 13.95 2.19 -9.40
CA ASP A 39 13.75 2.75 -8.06
C ASP A 39 12.24 2.73 -7.73
N PRO A 40 11.81 1.98 -6.72
CA PRO A 40 10.42 1.90 -6.32
C PRO A 40 9.93 3.12 -5.53
N ARG A 41 10.75 4.13 -5.33
CA ARG A 41 10.35 5.41 -4.70
C ARG A 41 9.78 6.33 -5.77
N PRO A 42 8.50 6.73 -5.70
CA PRO A 42 7.96 7.70 -6.64
C PRO A 42 8.63 9.06 -6.43
N LYS A 43 9.06 9.68 -7.52
CA LYS A 43 9.49 11.07 -7.50
C LYS A 43 8.25 11.94 -7.49
N LEU A 44 7.97 12.61 -6.37
CA LEU A 44 6.90 13.59 -6.23
C LEU A 44 7.50 15.02 -6.29
N PRO A 45 6.72 16.03 -6.69
CA PRO A 45 7.22 17.40 -6.90
C PRO A 45 7.87 18.03 -5.66
N THR A 46 7.34 17.68 -4.48
CA THR A 46 7.81 18.18 -3.17
C THR A 46 7.68 17.11 -2.11
N ALA A 47 8.32 17.32 -0.95
CA ALA A 47 8.18 16.43 0.22
C ALA A 47 6.75 16.45 0.81
N ARG A 48 5.97 17.51 0.57
CA ARG A 48 4.57 17.64 0.97
C ARG A 48 3.75 18.11 -0.23
N PRO A 49 3.42 17.22 -1.17
CA PRO A 49 2.73 17.58 -2.38
C PRO A 49 1.29 17.97 -2.09
N ALA A 50 0.81 19.04 -2.72
CA ALA A 50 -0.61 19.38 -2.71
C ALA A 50 -1.39 18.39 -3.60
N LEU A 51 -2.45 17.83 -3.05
CA LEU A 51 -3.32 16.90 -3.77
C LEU A 51 -4.42 17.68 -4.50
N LEU A 52 -4.72 17.27 -5.73
CA LEU A 52 -5.85 17.82 -6.50
C LEU A 52 -7.18 17.34 -5.88
N PRO A 53 -8.07 18.22 -5.42
CA PRO A 53 -9.34 17.82 -4.79
C PRO A 53 -10.19 16.92 -5.70
N GLU A 54 -10.21 17.22 -6.99
CA GLU A 54 -10.89 16.40 -7.99
C GLU A 54 -10.30 15.00 -8.07
N GLY A 55 -8.98 14.86 -8.08
CA GLY A 55 -8.31 13.56 -8.11
C GLY A 55 -8.65 12.73 -6.88
N VAL A 56 -8.70 13.34 -5.69
CA VAL A 56 -9.11 12.66 -4.46
C VAL A 56 -10.57 12.18 -4.55
N ARG A 57 -11.48 13.00 -5.13
CA ARG A 57 -12.86 12.56 -5.36
C ARG A 57 -12.95 11.38 -6.32
N GLN A 58 -12.20 11.43 -7.44
CA GLN A 58 -12.15 10.33 -8.42
C GLN A 58 -11.62 9.03 -7.82
N LEU A 59 -10.54 9.09 -7.03
CA LEU A 59 -10.02 7.91 -6.33
C LEU A 59 -11.07 7.30 -5.40
N ARG A 60 -11.76 8.13 -4.63
CA ARG A 60 -12.82 7.70 -3.71
C ARG A 60 -14.02 7.11 -4.44
N ALA A 61 -14.49 7.76 -5.50
CA ALA A 61 -15.59 7.27 -6.33
C ALA A 61 -15.26 5.91 -6.96
N ALA A 62 -14.05 5.73 -7.47
CA ALA A 62 -13.62 4.46 -8.03
C ALA A 62 -13.49 3.34 -6.98
N LEU A 63 -13.09 3.68 -5.74
CA LEU A 63 -12.92 2.71 -4.66
C LEU A 63 -14.26 2.30 -4.03
N TYR A 64 -15.10 3.28 -3.70
CA TYR A 64 -16.33 3.08 -2.93
C TYR A 64 -17.58 2.93 -3.79
N GLY A 65 -17.57 3.40 -5.02
CA GLY A 65 -18.72 3.67 -5.86
C GLY A 65 -19.26 5.09 -5.67
N GLU A 66 -19.84 5.66 -6.71
CA GLU A 66 -20.47 6.98 -6.62
C GLU A 66 -21.69 6.95 -5.69
N GLY A 67 -21.74 7.88 -4.76
CA GLY A 67 -22.84 8.00 -3.80
C GLY A 67 -22.91 6.93 -2.72
N VAL A 68 -21.97 5.99 -2.69
CA VAL A 68 -21.93 4.92 -1.69
C VAL A 68 -21.23 5.42 -0.41
N PRO A 69 -21.88 5.31 0.77
CA PRO A 69 -21.21 5.66 2.03
C PRO A 69 -19.97 4.79 2.26
N HIS A 70 -18.91 5.40 2.79
CA HIS A 70 -17.67 4.66 3.13
C HIS A 70 -17.91 3.50 4.10
N SER A 71 -18.97 3.58 4.92
CA SER A 71 -19.38 2.53 5.85
C SER A 71 -19.96 1.28 5.16
N ALA A 72 -20.42 1.40 3.92
CA ALA A 72 -20.94 0.28 3.13
C ALA A 72 -19.83 -0.46 2.35
N PHE A 73 -18.61 0.08 2.33
CA PHE A 73 -17.48 -0.57 1.67
C PHE A 73 -17.04 -1.81 2.44
N SER A 74 -16.85 -2.91 1.75
CA SER A 74 -16.43 -4.18 2.33
C SER A 74 -15.24 -4.76 1.58
N LEU A 75 -14.32 -5.36 2.33
CA LEU A 75 -13.25 -6.21 1.82
C LEU A 75 -13.33 -7.57 2.52
N PRO A 76 -13.15 -8.68 1.80
CA PRO A 76 -13.13 -10.01 2.38
C PRO A 76 -12.15 -10.10 3.56
N GLY A 77 -12.66 -10.55 4.71
CA GLY A 77 -11.86 -10.70 5.94
C GLY A 77 -11.49 -9.40 6.66
N LEU A 78 -11.95 -8.22 6.21
CA LEU A 78 -11.68 -6.95 6.86
C LEU A 78 -12.97 -6.25 7.31
N PRO A 79 -13.23 -6.09 8.63
CA PRO A 79 -14.34 -5.29 9.12
C PRO A 79 -14.12 -3.80 8.81
N THR A 80 -14.89 -3.26 7.87
CA THR A 80 -14.76 -1.86 7.41
C THR A 80 -15.80 -0.91 8.00
N GLY A 81 -16.75 -1.44 8.78
CA GLY A 81 -17.82 -0.65 9.41
C GLY A 81 -17.32 0.41 10.42
N PRO A 82 -18.24 1.28 10.92
CA PRO A 82 -17.89 2.43 11.76
C PRO A 82 -17.23 2.06 13.10
N SER A 83 -17.48 0.86 13.60
CA SER A 83 -16.85 0.33 14.83
C SER A 83 -15.65 -0.58 14.52
N GLY A 84 -15.26 -0.71 13.26
CA GLY A 84 -14.17 -1.57 12.83
C GLY A 84 -12.78 -1.00 13.14
N PRO A 85 -11.73 -1.84 13.03
CA PRO A 85 -10.36 -1.42 13.32
C PRO A 85 -9.87 -0.29 12.40
N LEU A 86 -10.36 -0.21 11.17
CA LEU A 86 -10.01 0.88 10.25
C LEU A 86 -10.58 2.24 10.72
N ALA A 87 -11.83 2.27 11.19
CA ALA A 87 -12.42 3.50 11.75
C ALA A 87 -11.68 3.93 13.02
N ALA A 88 -11.32 2.98 13.88
CA ALA A 88 -10.52 3.23 15.07
C ALA A 88 -9.12 3.77 14.71
N LEU A 89 -8.46 3.22 13.68
CA LEU A 89 -7.17 3.71 13.18
C LEU A 89 -7.27 5.16 12.71
N ARG A 90 -8.26 5.46 11.87
CA ARG A 90 -8.54 6.84 11.43
C ARG A 90 -8.74 7.79 12.61
N GLY A 91 -9.54 7.38 13.59
CA GLY A 91 -9.80 8.17 14.79
C GLY A 91 -8.53 8.46 15.59
N SER A 92 -7.68 7.47 15.79
CA SER A 92 -6.44 7.59 16.56
C SER A 92 -5.43 8.52 15.86
N VAL A 93 -5.21 8.32 14.55
CA VAL A 93 -4.26 9.17 13.81
C VAL A 93 -4.78 10.62 13.74
N ARG A 94 -6.11 10.82 13.59
CA ARG A 94 -6.72 12.17 13.62
C ARG A 94 -6.51 12.92 14.93
N ARG A 95 -6.38 12.23 16.05
CA ARG A 95 -6.07 12.81 17.36
C ARG A 95 -4.58 12.91 17.64
N ALA A 96 -3.74 12.59 16.65
CA ALA A 96 -2.30 12.46 16.80
C ALA A 96 -1.87 11.46 17.91
N ASP A 97 -2.75 10.52 18.23
CA ASP A 97 -2.49 9.46 19.23
C ASP A 97 -1.82 8.28 18.54
N LEU A 98 -0.50 8.35 18.45
CA LEU A 98 0.32 7.32 17.80
C LEU A 98 0.20 5.96 18.49
N GLU A 99 0.12 5.94 19.81
CA GLU A 99 0.00 4.67 20.55
C GLU A 99 -1.34 3.98 20.28
N ALA A 100 -2.45 4.73 20.31
CA ALA A 100 -3.73 4.17 19.93
C ALA A 100 -3.77 3.74 18.47
N ALA A 101 -3.11 4.46 17.57
CA ALA A 101 -2.97 4.07 16.17
C ALA A 101 -2.21 2.75 16.03
N LEU A 102 -1.10 2.56 16.75
CA LEU A 102 -0.32 1.32 16.74
C LEU A 102 -1.06 0.15 17.41
N ARG A 103 -1.76 0.40 18.55
CA ARG A 103 -2.65 -0.62 19.13
C ARG A 103 -3.72 -1.08 18.13
N THR A 104 -4.26 -0.17 17.36
CA THR A 104 -5.25 -0.50 16.32
C THR A 104 -4.61 -1.22 15.15
N ALA A 105 -3.41 -0.80 14.71
CA ALA A 105 -2.65 -1.47 13.66
C ALA A 105 -2.39 -2.94 14.02
N THR A 106 -2.10 -3.24 15.30
CA THR A 106 -1.94 -4.62 15.79
C THR A 106 -3.15 -5.51 15.48
N ARG A 107 -4.35 -4.95 15.47
CA ARG A 107 -5.60 -5.67 15.17
C ARG A 107 -5.82 -5.87 13.66
N LEU A 108 -5.13 -5.12 12.82
CA LEU A 108 -5.17 -5.23 11.36
C LEU A 108 -4.10 -6.20 10.83
N ILE A 109 -2.95 -6.29 11.50
CA ILE A 109 -1.84 -7.14 11.07
C ILE A 109 -2.28 -8.59 10.99
N GLY A 110 -2.07 -9.20 9.82
CA GLY A 110 -2.45 -10.58 9.51
C GLY A 110 -3.93 -10.81 9.34
N LEU A 111 -4.77 -9.76 9.34
CA LEU A 111 -6.22 -9.87 9.20
C LEU A 111 -6.63 -10.04 7.75
N GLY A 112 -7.24 -11.17 7.44
CA GLY A 112 -7.70 -11.56 6.11
C GLY A 112 -7.00 -12.79 5.56
N PRO A 113 -7.55 -13.41 4.51
CA PRO A 113 -6.96 -14.61 3.90
C PRO A 113 -5.78 -14.27 2.99
N GLY A 114 -4.97 -15.31 2.68
CA GLY A 114 -3.94 -15.28 1.65
C GLY A 114 -2.55 -14.87 2.13
N LEU A 115 -1.62 -14.71 1.16
CA LEU A 115 -0.22 -14.38 1.41
C LEU A 115 -0.02 -12.89 1.75
N THR A 116 -0.94 -12.04 1.33
CA THR A 116 -1.03 -10.61 1.66
C THR A 116 -2.40 -10.33 2.26
N PRO A 117 -2.60 -10.59 3.57
CA PRO A 117 -3.86 -10.30 4.25
C PRO A 117 -4.32 -8.85 4.04
N ALA A 118 -5.62 -8.66 3.83
CA ALA A 118 -6.18 -7.34 3.50
C ALA A 118 -5.86 -6.25 4.53
N GLY A 119 -5.75 -6.62 5.81
CA GLY A 119 -5.34 -5.71 6.87
C GLY A 119 -3.90 -5.20 6.71
N ASP A 120 -2.99 -6.06 6.26
CA ASP A 120 -1.60 -5.69 5.98
C ASP A 120 -1.50 -4.77 4.77
N ASP A 121 -2.27 -5.07 3.71
CA ASP A 121 -2.32 -4.23 2.51
C ASP A 121 -2.89 -2.83 2.81
N VAL A 122 -3.91 -2.74 3.69
CA VAL A 122 -4.40 -1.44 4.19
C VAL A 122 -3.30 -0.70 4.94
N LEU A 123 -2.61 -1.38 5.87
CA LEU A 123 -1.51 -0.76 6.62
C LEU A 123 -0.35 -0.35 5.72
N ALA A 124 -0.03 -1.11 4.69
CA ALA A 124 0.96 -0.73 3.68
C ALA A 124 0.52 0.54 2.94
N GLY A 125 -0.74 0.64 2.53
CA GLY A 125 -1.30 1.83 1.90
C GLY A 125 -1.30 3.06 2.81
N VAL A 126 -1.68 2.91 4.09
CA VAL A 126 -1.59 4.00 5.09
C VAL A 126 -0.16 4.45 5.28
N THR A 127 0.74 3.50 5.55
CA THR A 127 2.15 3.79 5.84
C THR A 127 2.83 4.47 4.66
N ALA A 128 2.69 3.93 3.44
CA ALA A 128 3.24 4.53 2.23
C ALA A 128 2.63 5.90 1.95
N GLY A 129 1.32 6.05 2.12
CA GLY A 129 0.63 7.33 1.93
C GLY A 129 1.16 8.40 2.90
N LEU A 130 1.27 8.09 4.20
CA LEU A 130 1.82 9.02 5.19
C LEU A 130 3.27 9.40 4.86
N MET A 131 4.12 8.43 4.48
CA MET A 131 5.52 8.66 4.11
C MET A 131 5.63 9.57 2.89
N LEU A 132 4.92 9.26 1.82
CA LEU A 132 5.07 9.94 0.53
C LEU A 132 4.34 11.29 0.48
N LEU A 133 3.34 11.49 1.35
CA LEU A 133 2.64 12.78 1.52
C LEU A 133 3.26 13.64 2.65
N GLY A 134 4.36 13.20 3.28
CA GLY A 134 5.13 13.99 4.23
C GLY A 134 4.44 14.24 5.58
N HIS A 135 3.64 13.28 6.07
CA HIS A 135 2.99 13.40 7.38
C HIS A 135 4.01 13.33 8.53
N PRO A 136 3.95 14.20 9.56
CA PRO A 136 4.95 14.25 10.64
C PRO A 136 5.13 12.94 11.42
N ALA A 137 4.07 12.14 11.56
CA ALA A 137 4.12 10.85 12.27
C ALA A 137 4.53 9.67 11.39
N ALA A 138 4.82 9.88 10.10
CA ALA A 138 5.02 8.81 9.12
C ALA A 138 6.13 7.83 9.52
N GLU A 139 7.32 8.33 9.86
CA GLU A 139 8.46 7.50 10.23
C GLU A 139 8.17 6.65 11.49
N ARG A 140 7.63 7.30 12.53
CA ARG A 140 7.32 6.63 13.80
C ARG A 140 6.21 5.58 13.62
N PHE A 141 5.18 5.90 12.84
CA PHE A 141 4.11 4.96 12.52
C PHE A 141 4.63 3.77 11.70
N GLY A 142 5.41 4.04 10.65
CA GLY A 142 6.01 3.01 9.80
C GLY A 142 6.95 2.07 10.56
N ALA A 143 7.82 2.62 11.42
CA ALA A 143 8.69 1.83 12.29
C ALA A 143 7.88 0.94 13.26
N GLY A 144 6.84 1.50 13.88
CA GLY A 144 5.96 0.78 14.80
C GLY A 144 5.22 -0.36 14.11
N VAL A 145 4.59 -0.10 12.95
CA VAL A 145 3.90 -1.14 12.15
C VAL A 145 4.87 -2.26 11.74
N THR A 146 6.06 -1.90 11.28
CA THR A 146 7.09 -2.87 10.88
C THR A 146 7.51 -3.77 12.05
N SER A 147 7.71 -3.18 13.23
CA SER A 147 8.05 -3.92 14.45
C SER A 147 6.91 -4.86 14.88
N LEU A 148 5.68 -4.36 14.88
CA LEU A 148 4.49 -5.13 15.27
C LEU A 148 4.20 -6.30 14.32
N ALA A 149 4.56 -6.20 13.04
CA ALA A 149 4.36 -7.24 12.05
C ALA A 149 5.24 -8.49 12.25
N ALA A 150 6.29 -8.40 13.07
CA ALA A 150 7.19 -9.52 13.32
C ALA A 150 6.43 -10.70 13.98
N GLY A 151 6.45 -11.86 13.31
CA GLY A 151 5.79 -13.09 13.78
C GLY A 151 4.25 -13.05 13.79
N ARG A 152 3.61 -11.97 13.25
CA ARG A 152 2.15 -11.80 13.26
C ARG A 152 1.51 -11.85 11.89
N THR A 153 2.31 -11.84 10.84
CA THR A 153 1.86 -11.96 9.45
C THR A 153 2.88 -12.73 8.62
N THR A 154 2.58 -12.90 7.34
CA THR A 154 3.45 -13.62 6.41
C THR A 154 4.77 -12.88 6.17
N GLU A 155 5.82 -13.60 5.77
CA GLU A 155 7.10 -12.97 5.40
C GLU A 155 6.97 -12.01 4.23
N LEU A 156 6.06 -12.31 3.27
CA LEU A 156 5.77 -11.43 2.15
C LEU A 156 5.17 -10.10 2.63
N SER A 157 4.12 -10.14 3.44
CA SER A 157 3.50 -8.94 4.02
C SER A 157 4.48 -8.13 4.87
N ARG A 158 5.31 -8.80 5.67
CA ARG A 158 6.38 -8.12 6.43
C ARG A 158 7.34 -7.36 5.52
N ALA A 159 7.74 -7.97 4.40
CA ALA A 159 8.60 -7.31 3.42
C ALA A 159 7.90 -6.09 2.80
N LEU A 160 6.63 -6.23 2.41
CA LEU A 160 5.84 -5.13 1.83
C LEU A 160 5.66 -3.97 2.82
N LEU A 161 5.37 -4.25 4.10
CA LEU A 161 5.26 -3.22 5.15
C LEU A 161 6.59 -2.48 5.37
N ARG A 162 7.74 -3.19 5.36
CA ARG A 162 9.07 -2.55 5.42
C ARG A 162 9.32 -1.66 4.20
N HIS A 163 8.92 -2.10 3.00
CA HIS A 163 9.04 -1.29 1.80
C HIS A 163 8.16 -0.05 1.88
N ALA A 164 6.91 -0.18 2.31
CA ALA A 164 5.98 0.94 2.50
C ALA A 164 6.54 1.97 3.51
N ALA A 165 7.09 1.51 4.63
CA ALA A 165 7.75 2.36 5.63
C ALA A 165 8.99 3.10 5.10
N ALA A 166 9.63 2.58 4.05
CA ALA A 166 10.72 3.23 3.34
C ALA A 166 10.26 4.07 2.13
N GLY A 167 8.95 4.29 1.95
CA GLY A 167 8.38 4.99 0.80
C GLY A 167 8.53 4.26 -0.53
N ARG A 168 8.76 2.94 -0.50
CA ARG A 168 8.89 2.10 -1.68
C ARG A 168 7.55 1.43 -1.96
N VAL A 169 7.02 1.63 -3.16
CA VAL A 169 5.67 1.19 -3.53
C VAL A 169 5.66 0.55 -4.93
N SER A 170 4.57 -0.13 -5.28
CA SER A 170 4.38 -0.64 -6.63
C SER A 170 4.24 0.49 -7.66
N GLY A 171 4.46 0.17 -8.94
CA GLY A 171 4.30 1.12 -10.03
C GLY A 171 2.90 1.70 -10.12
N GLU A 172 1.88 0.88 -9.86
CA GLU A 172 0.46 1.26 -9.86
C GLU A 172 0.16 2.26 -8.73
N PHE A 173 0.62 1.99 -7.52
CA PHE A 173 0.46 2.90 -6.38
C PHE A 173 1.19 4.24 -6.63
N ALA A 174 2.43 4.18 -7.14
CA ALA A 174 3.19 5.36 -7.53
C ALA A 174 2.49 6.18 -8.61
N ALA A 175 1.87 5.53 -9.61
CA ALA A 175 1.11 6.19 -10.66
C ALA A 175 -0.13 6.90 -10.13
N VAL A 176 -0.85 6.30 -9.16
CA VAL A 176 -1.98 6.96 -8.48
C VAL A 176 -1.50 8.22 -7.75
N LEU A 177 -0.42 8.14 -6.98
CA LEU A 177 0.13 9.32 -6.29
C LEU A 177 0.51 10.44 -7.26
N ARG A 178 1.19 10.11 -8.36
CA ARG A 178 1.52 11.12 -9.40
C ARG A 178 0.26 11.74 -9.99
N GLY A 179 -0.75 10.94 -10.32
CA GLY A 179 -2.03 11.45 -10.82
C GLY A 179 -2.74 12.37 -9.82
N LEU A 180 -2.66 12.07 -8.53
CA LEU A 180 -3.24 12.90 -7.46
C LEU A 180 -2.57 14.27 -7.32
N VAL A 181 -1.30 14.40 -7.70
CA VAL A 181 -0.57 15.68 -7.69
C VAL A 181 -0.52 16.35 -9.06
N GLY A 182 -1.25 15.84 -10.05
CA GLY A 182 -1.31 16.40 -11.40
C GLY A 182 -0.18 15.99 -12.34
N ASP A 183 0.66 15.03 -11.92
CA ASP A 183 1.78 14.50 -12.72
C ASP A 183 1.43 13.11 -13.27
N GLY A 184 0.41 13.03 -14.11
CA GLY A 184 0.01 11.79 -14.78
C GLY A 184 -1.50 11.56 -14.89
N ALA A 185 -1.87 10.54 -15.65
CA ALA A 185 -3.26 10.16 -15.88
C ALA A 185 -3.81 9.35 -14.69
N LEU A 186 -4.68 9.97 -13.87
CA LEU A 186 -5.18 9.35 -12.64
C LEU A 186 -6.13 8.17 -12.89
N ALA A 187 -7.11 8.31 -13.78
CA ALA A 187 -8.14 7.29 -13.99
C ALA A 187 -7.57 5.91 -14.39
N PRO A 188 -6.67 5.80 -15.40
CA PRO A 188 -6.05 4.52 -15.71
C PRO A 188 -5.15 4.00 -14.58
N ALA A 189 -4.48 4.88 -13.82
CA ALA A 189 -3.65 4.49 -12.68
C ALA A 189 -4.50 3.88 -11.55
N VAL A 190 -5.63 4.50 -11.22
CA VAL A 190 -6.59 3.96 -10.23
C VAL A 190 -7.13 2.61 -10.69
N LYS A 191 -7.55 2.48 -11.95
CA LYS A 191 -8.02 1.20 -12.51
C LYS A 191 -6.95 0.11 -12.38
N ALA A 192 -5.69 0.43 -12.69
CA ALA A 192 -4.58 -0.51 -12.59
C ALA A 192 -4.34 -0.92 -11.12
N LEU A 193 -4.32 0.03 -10.18
CA LEU A 193 -4.16 -0.26 -8.76
C LEU A 193 -5.30 -1.15 -8.24
N LEU A 194 -6.56 -0.79 -8.52
CA LEU A 194 -7.72 -1.58 -8.06
C LEU A 194 -7.75 -2.98 -8.65
N GLY A 195 -7.14 -3.21 -9.80
CA GLY A 195 -6.97 -4.51 -10.45
C GLY A 195 -5.78 -5.32 -9.96
N THR A 196 -4.98 -4.83 -9.01
CA THR A 196 -3.82 -5.53 -8.49
C THR A 196 -4.24 -6.65 -7.52
N GLY A 197 -3.94 -7.89 -7.86
CA GLY A 197 -4.33 -9.06 -7.07
C GLY A 197 -5.86 -9.21 -6.94
N SER A 198 -6.29 -10.05 -6.02
CA SER A 198 -7.72 -10.26 -5.75
C SER A 198 -8.34 -9.10 -4.95
N THR A 199 -7.69 -8.69 -3.86
CA THR A 199 -8.15 -7.65 -2.93
C THR A 199 -7.08 -6.62 -2.59
N SER A 200 -5.81 -6.94 -2.84
CA SER A 200 -4.65 -6.15 -2.38
C SER A 200 -4.66 -4.71 -2.90
N GLY A 201 -4.95 -4.51 -4.18
CA GLY A 201 -5.01 -3.16 -4.76
C GLY A 201 -6.11 -2.30 -4.14
N ARG A 202 -7.29 -2.90 -3.88
CA ARG A 202 -8.41 -2.20 -3.21
C ARG A 202 -8.07 -1.89 -1.76
N ALA A 203 -7.42 -2.80 -1.05
CA ALA A 203 -6.98 -2.61 0.33
C ALA A 203 -5.91 -1.51 0.44
N MET A 204 -4.91 -1.51 -0.46
CA MET A 204 -3.92 -0.44 -0.52
C MET A 204 -4.53 0.92 -0.87
N ALA A 205 -5.50 0.97 -1.81
CA ALA A 205 -6.22 2.20 -2.14
C ALA A 205 -7.03 2.74 -0.94
N LEU A 206 -7.65 1.85 -0.16
CA LEU A 206 -8.35 2.19 1.09
C LEU A 206 -7.39 2.78 2.13
N GLY A 207 -6.20 2.19 2.26
CA GLY A 207 -5.12 2.70 3.10
C GLY A 207 -4.66 4.09 2.65
N LEU A 208 -4.47 4.30 1.35
CA LEU A 208 -4.10 5.60 0.78
C LEU A 208 -5.19 6.66 1.05
N CYS A 209 -6.46 6.35 0.81
CA CYS A 209 -7.56 7.26 1.16
C CYS A 209 -7.54 7.65 2.64
N THR A 210 -7.22 6.68 3.52
CA THR A 210 -7.06 6.93 4.95
C THR A 210 -5.91 7.89 5.22
N ALA A 211 -4.75 7.71 4.59
CA ALA A 211 -3.61 8.62 4.72
C ALA A 211 -3.93 10.04 4.22
N ILE A 212 -4.63 10.16 3.10
CA ILE A 212 -5.07 11.46 2.55
C ILE A 212 -5.95 12.20 3.56
N ASP A 213 -6.95 11.53 4.17
CA ASP A 213 -7.82 12.11 5.19
C ASP A 213 -7.05 12.69 6.39
N LEU A 214 -5.85 12.17 6.64
CA LEU A 214 -4.99 12.56 7.76
C LEU A 214 -4.11 13.75 7.40
N VAL A 215 -3.57 13.76 6.18
CA VAL A 215 -2.71 14.85 5.68
C VAL A 215 -3.50 16.13 5.47
N ASP A 216 -4.70 16.07 4.87
CA ASP A 216 -5.57 17.23 4.63
C ASP A 216 -5.89 18.04 5.89
N ARG A 217 -5.88 17.42 7.06
CA ARG A 217 -6.18 18.07 8.34
C ARG A 217 -4.98 18.75 8.99
N THR A 218 -3.78 18.23 8.74
CA THR A 218 -2.55 18.85 9.26
C THR A 218 -2.16 20.10 8.49
N THR A 219 -2.75 20.30 7.31
CA THR A 219 -2.50 21.47 6.44
C THR A 219 -3.52 22.60 6.59
N ARG A 220 -4.66 22.37 7.29
CA ARG A 220 -5.64 23.43 7.58
C ARG A 220 -5.27 24.11 8.90
N PRO A 221 -4.89 25.42 8.89
CA PRO A 221 -4.74 26.19 10.12
C PRO A 221 -6.10 26.25 10.84
N HIS A 222 -6.07 26.17 12.16
CA HIS A 222 -7.21 26.38 13.07
C HIS A 222 -7.63 27.85 13.08
#